data_4fc91222b34cff22322ed09774c61a29
#
_entry.id   4fc91222b34cff22322ed09774c61a29
#
_cell.length_a   1.000
_cell.length_b   1.000
_cell.length_c   1.000
_cell.angle_alpha   90.00
_cell.angle_beta   90.00
_cell.angle_gamma   90.00
#
_symmetry.space_group_name_H-M   'P 1'
#
loop_
_entity.id
_entity.type
_entity.pdbx_description
1 polymer ?
#
loop_
_entity_poly.entity_id
_entity_poly.type
_entity_poly.pdbx_seq_one_letter_code
_entity_poly.pdbx_strand_id
1 'polypeptide(L)'
;MATRFKARVEVRLKPGFIDPEGETVKHTLSDLGYSVADVRVCKVYEIVLEAKSLNDAKNVSDEICRRLLANPVKDTYRVEVYPYV
;
A
#
# COMPACT_ATOMS: atom_id res chain seq x y z
N MET A 1 -22.92 0.75 18.13
CA MET A 1 -21.76 1.46 18.66
C MET A 1 -20.55 1.23 17.75
N ALA A 2 -19.85 2.30 17.39
CA ALA A 2 -18.70 2.18 16.50
C ALA A 2 -17.52 1.52 17.22
N THR A 3 -16.83 0.67 16.51
CA THR A 3 -15.63 -0.02 16.98
C THR A 3 -14.44 0.42 16.15
N ARG A 4 -13.26 0.38 16.74
CA ARG A 4 -12.04 0.74 16.04
C ARG A 4 -11.44 -0.45 15.31
N PHE A 5 -10.98 -0.18 14.11
CA PHE A 5 -10.29 -1.15 13.25
C PHE A 5 -9.03 -0.51 12.70
N LYS A 6 -8.06 -1.34 12.42
CA LYS A 6 -6.84 -0.91 11.76
C LYS A 6 -6.82 -1.46 10.34
N ALA A 7 -6.66 -0.57 9.37
CA ALA A 7 -6.48 -0.94 7.98
C ALA A 7 -5.02 -0.72 7.60
N ARG A 8 -4.38 -1.77 7.09
CA ARG A 8 -3.04 -1.68 6.54
C ARG A 8 -3.18 -1.72 5.02
N VAL A 9 -2.85 -0.61 4.37
CA VAL A 9 -2.98 -0.44 2.93
C VAL A 9 -1.61 -0.38 2.31
N GLU A 10 -1.35 -1.27 1.36
CA GLU A 10 -0.11 -1.29 0.59
C GLU A 10 -0.44 -0.85 -0.84
N VAL A 11 0.21 0.21 -1.29
CA VAL A 11 0.01 0.78 -2.64
C VAL A 11 1.32 0.64 -3.41
N ARG A 12 1.25 0.05 -4.59
CA ARG A 12 2.41 -0.15 -5.46
C ARG A 12 2.08 0.14 -6.91
N LEU A 13 3.11 0.45 -7.68
CA LEU A 13 2.96 0.65 -9.12
C LEU A 13 2.63 -0.67 -9.82
N LYS A 14 1.77 -0.60 -10.82
CA LYS A 14 1.51 -1.72 -11.72
C LYS A 14 2.76 -2.10 -12.49
N PRO A 15 2.89 -3.37 -12.90
CA PRO A 15 3.98 -3.77 -13.80
C PRO A 15 4.00 -2.89 -15.06
N GLY A 16 5.19 -2.57 -15.53
CA GLY A 16 5.37 -1.73 -16.72
C GLY A 16 5.52 -0.25 -16.44
N PHE A 17 5.19 0.22 -15.25
CA PHE A 17 5.47 1.60 -14.86
C PHE A 17 6.85 1.70 -14.24
N ILE A 18 7.54 2.81 -14.54
CA ILE A 18 8.88 3.07 -14.02
C ILE A 18 8.77 3.56 -12.58
N ASP A 19 9.61 2.99 -11.71
CA ASP A 19 9.77 3.40 -10.33
C ASP A 19 11.15 4.04 -10.19
N PRO A 20 11.25 5.39 -10.26
CA PRO A 20 12.55 6.06 -10.21
C PRO A 20 13.31 5.82 -8.91
N GLU A 21 12.60 5.77 -7.77
CA GLU A 21 13.23 5.52 -6.48
C GLU A 21 13.78 4.11 -6.39
N GLY A 22 12.99 3.12 -6.82
CA GLY A 22 13.42 1.72 -6.86
C GLY A 22 14.62 1.52 -7.78
N GLU A 23 14.62 2.18 -8.93
CA GLU A 23 15.74 2.12 -9.88
C GLU A 23 17.02 2.70 -9.27
N THR A 24 16.93 3.80 -8.54
CA THR A 24 18.08 4.41 -7.86
C THR A 24 18.64 3.47 -6.80
N VAL A 25 17.79 2.86 -5.98
CA VAL A 25 18.21 1.91 -4.96
C VAL A 25 18.87 0.69 -5.59
N LYS A 26 18.29 0.16 -6.66
CA LYS A 26 18.84 -0.98 -7.39
C LYS A 26 20.26 -0.68 -7.89
N HIS A 27 20.43 0.49 -8.48
CA HIS A 27 21.72 0.92 -9.03
C HIS A 27 22.78 1.03 -7.93
N THR A 28 22.41 1.65 -6.81
CA THR A 28 23.31 1.79 -5.66
C THR A 28 23.69 0.44 -5.07
N LEU A 29 22.74 -0.49 -4.95
CA LEU A 29 23.02 -1.83 -4.45
C LEU A 29 23.97 -2.59 -5.38
N SER A 30 23.80 -2.44 -6.69
CA SER A 30 24.72 -3.04 -7.66
C SER A 30 26.13 -2.45 -7.53
N ASP A 31 26.24 -1.15 -7.33
CA ASP A 31 27.54 -0.48 -7.13
C ASP A 31 28.24 -0.96 -5.85
N LEU A 32 27.46 -1.34 -4.84
CA LEU A 32 27.97 -1.90 -3.59
C LEU A 32 28.34 -3.38 -3.70
N GLY A 33 28.15 -3.99 -4.85
CA GLY A 33 28.54 -5.38 -5.11
C GLY A 33 27.44 -6.41 -4.88
N TYR A 34 26.19 -5.99 -4.64
CA TYR A 34 25.09 -6.92 -4.47
C TYR A 34 24.50 -7.31 -5.82
N SER A 35 24.12 -8.57 -5.94
CA SER A 35 23.47 -9.10 -7.14
C SER A 35 21.95 -8.96 -7.01
N VAL A 36 21.43 -7.83 -7.47
CA VAL A 36 20.02 -7.46 -7.31
C VAL A 36 19.31 -7.47 -8.65
N ALA A 37 18.24 -8.23 -8.76
CA ALA A 37 17.47 -8.34 -10.00
C ALA A 37 16.49 -7.19 -10.18
N ASP A 38 15.84 -6.76 -9.09
CA ASP A 38 14.85 -5.68 -9.15
C ASP A 38 14.65 -5.08 -7.77
N VAL A 39 14.22 -3.82 -7.75
CA VAL A 39 13.83 -3.12 -6.52
C VAL A 39 12.58 -2.30 -6.83
N ARG A 40 11.56 -2.48 -6.02
CA ARG A 40 10.32 -1.71 -6.10
C ARG A 40 10.06 -1.05 -4.77
N VAL A 41 9.65 0.22 -4.80
CA VAL A 41 9.25 0.96 -3.60
C VAL A 41 7.74 1.03 -3.58
N CYS A 42 7.16 0.69 -2.45
CA CYS A 42 5.72 0.82 -2.27
C CYS A 42 5.42 1.63 -1.01
N LYS A 43 4.21 2.17 -0.93
CA LYS A 43 3.74 2.91 0.23
C LYS A 43 2.88 2.00 1.09
N VAL A 44 3.02 2.14 2.40
CA VAL A 44 2.14 1.46 3.36
C VAL A 44 1.49 2.53 4.21
N TYR A 45 0.16 2.51 4.23
CA TYR A 45 -0.63 3.38 5.11
C TYR A 45 -1.21 2.51 6.22
N GLU A 46 -1.12 2.99 7.45
CA GLU A 46 -1.79 2.38 8.58
C GLU A 46 -2.86 3.35 9.06
N ILE A 47 -4.12 2.95 8.90
CA ILE A 47 -5.27 3.79 9.20
C ILE A 47 -6.04 3.18 10.35
N VAL A 48 -6.25 3.95 11.41
CA VAL A 48 -7.15 3.56 12.48
C VAL A 48 -8.48 4.25 12.24
N LEU A 49 -9.52 3.47 12.03
CA LEU A 49 -10.84 4.00 11.69
C LEU A 49 -11.92 3.40 12.58
N GLU A 50 -13.03 4.08 12.65
CA GLU A 50 -14.20 3.61 13.38
C GLU A 50 -15.25 3.12 12.39
N ALA A 51 -15.84 1.97 12.66
CA ALA A 51 -16.85 1.37 11.82
C ALA A 51 -17.78 0.50 12.66
N LYS A 52 -18.94 0.15 12.09
CA LYS A 52 -19.94 -0.66 12.79
C LYS A 52 -19.55 -2.12 12.86
N SER A 53 -18.82 -2.61 11.86
CA SER A 53 -18.44 -4.01 11.76
C SER A 53 -17.13 -4.13 10.95
N LEU A 54 -16.53 -5.31 11.01
CA LEU A 54 -15.34 -5.60 10.19
C LEU A 54 -15.64 -5.44 8.70
N ASN A 55 -16.80 -5.91 8.26
CA ASN A 55 -17.19 -5.79 6.85
C ASN A 55 -17.34 -4.33 6.44
N ASP A 56 -17.94 -3.50 7.29
CA ASP A 56 -18.07 -2.07 7.06
C ASP A 56 -16.69 -1.40 7.00
N ALA A 57 -15.80 -1.77 7.92
CA ALA A 57 -14.42 -1.27 7.91
C ALA A 57 -13.68 -1.63 6.63
N LYS A 58 -13.87 -2.84 6.11
CA LYS A 58 -13.27 -3.26 4.83
C LYS A 58 -13.81 -2.43 3.67
N ASN A 59 -15.12 -2.21 3.63
CA ASN A 59 -15.74 -1.42 2.57
C ASN A 59 -15.26 0.03 2.58
N VAL A 60 -15.19 0.64 3.75
CA VAL A 60 -14.70 2.02 3.90
C VAL A 60 -13.23 2.11 3.51
N SER A 61 -12.41 1.16 3.94
CA SER A 61 -10.98 1.13 3.61
C SER A 61 -10.76 1.02 2.10
N ASP A 62 -11.52 0.16 1.43
CA ASP A 62 -11.45 0.02 -0.02
C ASP A 62 -11.87 1.32 -0.73
N GLU A 63 -12.91 1.96 -0.25
CA GLU A 63 -13.36 3.24 -0.80
C GLU A 63 -12.28 4.32 -0.65
N ILE A 64 -11.62 4.39 0.50
CA ILE A 64 -10.53 5.33 0.74
C ILE A 64 -9.39 5.10 -0.27
N CYS A 65 -9.04 3.85 -0.53
CA CYS A 65 -8.01 3.52 -1.51
C CYS A 65 -8.38 4.00 -2.90
N ARG A 66 -9.61 3.73 -3.32
CA ARG A 66 -10.07 4.12 -4.66
C ARG A 66 -10.20 5.62 -4.84
N ARG A 67 -10.59 6.33 -3.78
CA ARG A 67 -10.83 7.77 -3.86
C ARG A 67 -9.59 8.61 -3.65
N LEU A 68 -8.60 8.11 -2.91
CA LEU A 68 -7.46 8.93 -2.51
C LEU A 68 -6.10 8.25 -2.64
N LEU A 69 -5.94 7.05 -2.07
CA LEU A 69 -4.61 6.50 -1.84
C LEU A 69 -3.96 5.89 -3.08
N ALA A 70 -4.74 5.34 -3.99
CA ALA A 70 -4.23 4.69 -5.18
C ALA A 70 -4.70 5.41 -6.45
N ASN A 71 -3.78 5.61 -7.38
CA ASN A 71 -4.12 6.12 -8.69
C ASN A 71 -4.56 4.93 -9.56
N PRO A 72 -5.82 4.88 -10.04
CA PRO A 72 -6.33 3.71 -10.76
C PRO A 72 -5.60 3.42 -12.07
N VAL A 73 -4.92 4.41 -12.64
CA VAL A 73 -4.17 4.23 -13.88
C VAL A 73 -2.87 3.47 -13.65
N LYS A 74 -2.12 3.84 -12.60
CA LYS A 74 -0.75 3.34 -12.41
C LYS A 74 -0.55 2.47 -11.18
N ASP A 75 -1.48 2.47 -10.22
CA ASP A 75 -1.31 1.79 -8.94
C ASP A 75 -2.22 0.58 -8.78
N THR A 76 -1.73 -0.41 -8.04
CA THR A 76 -2.55 -1.44 -7.43
C THR A 76 -2.45 -1.28 -5.92
N TYR A 77 -3.42 -1.84 -5.18
CA TYR A 77 -3.38 -1.78 -3.73
C TYR A 77 -3.87 -3.08 -3.12
N ARG A 78 -3.43 -3.31 -1.88
CA ARG A 78 -3.85 -4.43 -1.07
C ARG A 78 -4.23 -3.91 0.31
N VAL A 79 -5.37 -4.36 0.83
CA VAL A 79 -5.90 -3.92 2.12
C VAL A 79 -6.04 -5.10 3.06
N GLU A 80 -5.53 -4.94 4.27
CA GLU A 80 -5.78 -5.87 5.37
C GLU A 80 -6.46 -5.08 6.48
N VAL A 81 -7.57 -5.60 7.00
CA VAL A 81 -8.33 -4.93 8.07
C VAL A 81 -8.51 -5.90 9.24
N TYR A 82 -8.23 -5.41 10.42
CA TYR A 82 -8.38 -6.20 11.63
C TYR A 82 -8.80 -5.31 12.81
N PRO A 83 -9.40 -5.92 13.86
CA PRO A 83 -9.79 -5.15 15.03
C PRO A 83 -8.59 -4.44 15.67
N TYR A 84 -8.82 -3.21 16.08
CA TYR A 84 -7.80 -2.42 16.77
C TYR A 84 -8.14 -2.37 18.26
N VAL A 85 -7.27 -2.91 19.06
CA VAL A 85 -7.47 -3.02 20.49
C VAL A 85 -6.60 -2.01 21.24
#